data_42a473245645eb149deae9e3b6e16319
#
_entry.id   42a473245645eb149deae9e3b6e16319
#
_cell.length_a   1.000
_cell.length_b   1.000
_cell.length_c   1.000
_cell.angle_alpha   90.00
_cell.angle_beta   90.00
_cell.angle_gamma   90.00
#
_symmetry.space_group_name_H-M   'P 1'
#
loop_
_entity.id
_entity.type
_entity.pdbx_description
1 polymer ?
#
loop_
_entity_poly.entity_id
_entity_poly.type
_entity_poly.pdbx_seq_one_letter_code
_entity_poly.pdbx_strand_id
1 'polypeptide(L)'
;MLFRSPILAVQLLVFGAVSVITRLDYVDWHYLVRSLRWLLPFTIVGVIGLLNLPGTLLSAIVYAVSAVYAVSYILAVEFKSHNPITDRALLALGGYASGTSLIGAPLIAAVYLRHVSRQNLRETLIVLWGILVVFKMSAFVYTGIDLQLLHQVWLLPCAVIGHVMGLKVHQKLLTSTGNLFMRLLGSGLLVVTLVGVWLNFL
;
A
#
# COMPACT_ATOMS: atom_id res chain seq x y z
N MET A 1 0.35 -1.76 18.65
CA MET A 1 0.45 -3.18 18.26
C MET A 1 -0.16 -3.49 16.87
N LEU A 2 -1.14 -2.74 16.38
CA LEU A 2 -1.81 -2.99 15.07
C LEU A 2 -0.86 -3.01 13.86
N PHE A 3 0.20 -2.21 13.87
CA PHE A 3 1.09 -2.07 12.70
C PHE A 3 2.10 -3.21 12.51
N ARG A 4 2.25 -4.08 13.51
CA ARG A 4 3.07 -5.31 13.41
C ARG A 4 2.24 -6.54 13.05
N SER A 5 0.96 -6.37 12.72
CA SER A 5 0.10 -7.51 12.39
C SER A 5 0.47 -8.08 11.01
N PRO A 6 0.94 -9.30 10.91
CA PRO A 6 1.20 -9.97 9.64
C PRO A 6 -0.07 -10.36 8.90
N ILE A 7 -1.23 -10.24 9.55
CA ILE A 7 -2.53 -10.68 9.03
C ILE A 7 -2.83 -10.04 7.67
N LEU A 8 -2.77 -8.70 7.59
CA LEU A 8 -3.04 -7.97 6.35
C LEU A 8 -2.04 -8.33 5.25
N ALA A 9 -0.79 -8.59 5.61
CA ALA A 9 0.26 -8.94 4.66
C ALA A 9 -0.02 -10.29 4.00
N VAL A 10 -0.39 -11.32 4.77
CA VAL A 10 -0.75 -12.65 4.25
C VAL A 10 -1.98 -12.57 3.35
N GLN A 11 -3.04 -11.87 3.78
CA GLN A 11 -4.25 -11.69 2.98
C GLN A 11 -3.95 -11.01 1.64
N LEU A 12 -3.11 -9.98 1.65
CA LEU A 12 -2.71 -9.27 0.45
C LEU A 12 -1.92 -10.15 -0.52
N LEU A 13 -1.04 -11.02 -0.01
CA LEU A 13 -0.32 -12.01 -0.83
C LEU A 13 -1.28 -13.00 -1.49
N VAL A 14 -2.19 -13.58 -0.72
CA VAL A 14 -3.12 -14.60 -1.23
C VAL A 14 -4.03 -14.00 -2.30
N PHE A 15 -4.74 -12.92 -1.99
CA PHE A 15 -5.69 -12.32 -2.93
C PHE A 15 -5.00 -11.60 -4.08
N GLY A 16 -3.81 -11.03 -3.86
CA GLY A 16 -2.98 -10.47 -4.91
C GLY A 16 -2.52 -11.54 -5.90
N ALA A 17 -2.00 -12.66 -5.41
CA ALA A 17 -1.58 -13.78 -6.26
C ALA A 17 -2.75 -14.33 -7.09
N VAL A 18 -3.90 -14.60 -6.47
CA VAL A 18 -5.10 -15.06 -7.17
C VAL A 18 -5.53 -14.07 -8.27
N SER A 19 -5.43 -12.76 -8.00
CA SER A 19 -5.85 -11.73 -8.95
C SER A 19 -4.93 -11.61 -10.16
N VAL A 20 -3.65 -11.96 -10.05
CA VAL A 20 -2.63 -11.71 -11.08
C VAL A 20 -2.20 -12.97 -11.81
N ILE A 21 -2.33 -14.15 -11.19
CA ILE A 21 -1.77 -15.40 -11.73
C ILE A 21 -2.22 -15.71 -13.18
N THR A 22 -3.42 -15.28 -13.53
CA THR A 22 -3.99 -15.45 -14.89
C THR A 22 -3.71 -14.25 -15.81
N ARG A 23 -3.01 -13.20 -15.33
CA ARG A 23 -2.83 -11.91 -16.03
C ARG A 23 -1.40 -11.40 -16.00
N LEU A 24 -0.42 -12.28 -15.86
CA LEU A 24 1.01 -11.93 -15.80
C LEU A 24 1.50 -11.24 -17.08
N ASP A 25 0.86 -11.49 -18.22
CA ASP A 25 1.18 -10.86 -19.52
C ASP A 25 0.89 -9.35 -19.51
N TYR A 26 0.00 -8.89 -18.61
CA TYR A 26 -0.31 -7.47 -18.44
C TYR A 26 0.59 -6.76 -17.44
N VAL A 27 1.65 -7.40 -16.95
CA VAL A 27 2.62 -6.81 -16.03
C VAL A 27 3.72 -6.11 -16.82
N ASP A 28 3.95 -4.82 -16.54
CA ASP A 28 5.09 -4.09 -17.08
C ASP A 28 6.36 -4.44 -16.27
N TRP A 29 6.96 -5.56 -16.61
CA TRP A 29 8.17 -6.07 -15.95
C TRP A 29 9.35 -5.11 -16.10
N HIS A 30 9.45 -4.40 -17.21
CA HIS A 30 10.56 -3.47 -17.46
C HIS A 30 10.53 -2.32 -16.46
N TYR A 31 9.39 -1.67 -16.32
CA TYR A 31 9.24 -0.57 -15.38
C TYR A 31 9.29 -1.04 -13.92
N LEU A 32 8.70 -2.19 -13.63
CA LEU A 32 8.69 -2.80 -12.30
C LEU A 32 10.12 -3.04 -11.79
N VAL A 33 10.97 -3.71 -12.56
CA VAL A 33 12.38 -3.97 -12.18
C VAL A 33 13.17 -2.68 -12.03
N ARG A 34 12.93 -1.70 -12.92
CA ARG A 34 13.58 -0.38 -12.84
C ARG A 34 13.20 0.37 -11.55
N SER A 35 11.94 0.37 -11.18
CA SER A 35 11.45 1.06 -9.98
C SER A 35 11.86 0.36 -8.68
N LEU A 36 11.99 -0.97 -8.67
CA LEU A 36 12.45 -1.74 -7.52
C LEU A 36 13.83 -1.31 -7.02
N ARG A 37 14.71 -0.82 -7.88
CA ARG A 37 16.03 -0.31 -7.49
C ARG A 37 15.93 0.85 -6.48
N TRP A 38 14.87 1.66 -6.60
CA TRP A 38 14.59 2.78 -5.69
C TRP A 38 13.67 2.41 -4.54
N LEU A 39 12.77 1.47 -4.74
CA LEU A 39 11.82 1.04 -3.73
C LEU A 39 12.45 0.12 -2.68
N LEU A 40 13.18 -0.93 -3.10
CA LEU A 40 13.67 -1.97 -2.20
C LEU A 40 14.59 -1.47 -1.09
N PRO A 41 15.64 -0.63 -1.36
CA PRO A 41 16.51 -0.15 -0.29
C PRO A 41 15.73 0.59 0.79
N PHE A 42 14.80 1.46 0.40
CA PHE A 42 13.98 2.22 1.35
C PHE A 42 12.92 1.37 2.04
N THR A 43 12.40 0.34 1.37
CA THR A 43 11.51 -0.66 1.99
C THR A 43 12.27 -1.44 3.08
N ILE A 44 13.50 -1.84 2.83
CA ILE A 44 14.34 -2.52 3.83
C ILE A 44 14.58 -1.60 5.03
N VAL A 45 14.93 -0.34 4.81
CA VAL A 45 15.06 0.66 5.89
C VAL A 45 13.75 0.83 6.66
N GLY A 46 12.61 0.86 5.97
CA GLY A 46 11.29 0.92 6.58
C GLY A 46 10.97 -0.31 7.43
N VAL A 47 11.32 -1.51 6.97
CA VAL A 47 11.13 -2.76 7.73
C VAL A 47 12.04 -2.78 8.96
N ILE A 48 13.30 -2.37 8.84
CA ILE A 48 14.22 -2.24 10.00
C ILE A 48 13.64 -1.24 10.99
N GLY A 49 13.11 -0.11 10.53
CA GLY A 49 12.41 0.85 11.36
C GLY A 49 11.21 0.25 12.09
N LEU A 50 10.39 -0.54 11.37
CA LEU A 50 9.23 -1.24 11.95
C LEU A 50 9.63 -2.19 13.09
N LEU A 51 10.78 -2.85 12.97
CA LEU A 51 11.24 -3.83 13.95
C LEU A 51 11.87 -3.17 15.19
N ASN A 52 12.53 -2.03 15.02
CA ASN A 52 13.35 -1.40 16.04
C ASN A 52 12.76 -0.13 16.67
N LEU A 53 11.89 0.60 15.95
CA LEU A 53 11.31 1.85 16.47
C LEU A 53 10.19 1.58 17.49
N PRO A 54 10.04 2.47 18.50
CA PRO A 54 8.92 2.43 19.43
C PRO A 54 7.59 2.54 18.70
N GLY A 55 6.57 1.82 19.19
CA GLY A 55 5.24 1.80 18.57
C GLY A 55 4.58 3.18 18.43
N THR A 56 4.85 4.08 19.37
CA THR A 56 4.36 5.47 19.34
C THR A 56 4.92 6.27 18.15
N LEU A 57 6.23 6.16 17.88
CA LEU A 57 6.85 6.80 16.72
C LEU A 57 6.35 6.23 15.41
N LEU A 58 6.21 4.90 15.34
CA LEU A 58 5.62 4.24 14.16
C LEU A 58 4.20 4.73 13.90
N SER A 59 3.37 4.79 14.94
CA SER A 59 2.00 5.30 14.83
C SER A 59 1.98 6.76 14.35
N ALA A 60 2.85 7.61 14.90
CA ALA A 60 2.96 9.00 14.49
C ALA A 60 3.32 9.14 12.99
N ILE A 61 4.30 8.37 12.51
CA ILE A 61 4.70 8.35 11.10
C ILE A 61 3.53 7.90 10.21
N VAL A 62 2.85 6.82 10.59
CA VAL A 62 1.72 6.29 9.82
C VAL A 62 0.58 7.30 9.75
N TYR A 63 0.19 7.92 10.88
CA TYR A 63 -0.87 8.91 10.88
C TYR A 63 -0.48 10.18 10.12
N ALA A 64 0.77 10.65 10.22
CA ALA A 64 1.26 11.78 9.44
C ALA A 64 1.16 11.50 7.93
N VAL A 65 1.65 10.35 7.48
CA VAL A 65 1.56 9.93 6.07
C VAL A 65 0.10 9.80 5.63
N SER A 66 -0.75 9.17 6.45
CA SER A 66 -2.18 9.01 6.16
C SER A 66 -2.90 10.36 6.06
N ALA A 67 -2.58 11.32 6.94
CA ALA A 67 -3.13 12.67 6.89
C ALA A 67 -2.75 13.41 5.59
N VAL A 68 -1.50 13.33 5.18
CA VAL A 68 -1.03 13.91 3.92
C VAL A 68 -1.80 13.32 2.73
N TYR A 69 -2.01 12.00 2.71
CA TYR A 69 -2.81 11.36 1.65
C TYR A 69 -4.27 11.77 1.69
N ALA A 70 -4.87 11.80 2.88
CA ALA A 70 -6.26 12.20 3.05
C ALA A 70 -6.49 13.61 2.48
N VAL A 71 -5.64 14.56 2.84
CA VAL A 71 -5.69 15.93 2.32
C VAL A 71 -5.46 15.96 0.81
N SER A 72 -4.47 15.24 0.29
CA SER A 72 -4.20 15.18 -1.15
C SER A 72 -5.40 14.65 -1.95
N TYR A 73 -6.10 13.65 -1.43
CA TYR A 73 -7.30 13.10 -2.07
C TYR A 73 -8.50 14.04 -2.00
N ILE A 74 -8.71 14.73 -0.87
CA ILE A 74 -9.80 15.72 -0.73
C ILE A 74 -9.58 16.88 -1.69
N LEU A 75 -8.35 17.36 -1.79
CA LEU A 75 -7.98 18.45 -2.69
C LEU A 75 -7.88 18.02 -4.15
N ALA A 76 -8.00 16.72 -4.42
CA ALA A 76 -7.79 16.11 -5.74
C ALA A 76 -6.47 16.56 -6.39
N VAL A 77 -5.41 16.71 -5.58
CA VAL A 77 -4.09 17.14 -6.08
C VAL A 77 -3.48 15.96 -6.84
N GLU A 78 -3.37 16.12 -8.14
CA GLU A 78 -2.59 15.21 -8.95
C GLU A 78 -1.12 15.61 -8.84
N PHE A 79 -0.28 14.70 -8.36
CA PHE A 79 1.18 14.90 -8.36
C PHE A 79 1.72 14.86 -9.80
N LYS A 80 1.52 15.96 -10.55
CA LYS A 80 1.94 16.10 -11.95
C LYS A 80 3.38 16.65 -12.05
N SER A 81 4.36 15.97 -11.50
CA SER A 81 5.76 16.32 -11.74
C SER A 81 6.35 15.44 -12.81
N HIS A 82 6.93 16.00 -13.86
CA HIS A 82 7.68 15.29 -14.91
C HIS A 82 9.18 15.21 -14.57
N ASN A 83 9.54 15.55 -13.34
CA ASN A 83 10.94 15.56 -12.93
C ASN A 83 11.34 14.14 -12.43
N PRO A 84 12.37 13.52 -13.03
CA PRO A 84 12.85 12.20 -12.62
C PRO A 84 13.36 12.16 -11.16
N ILE A 85 13.80 13.30 -10.62
CA ILE A 85 14.22 13.40 -9.21
C ILE A 85 13.01 13.26 -8.29
N THR A 86 11.90 13.92 -8.62
CA THR A 86 10.64 13.81 -7.86
C THR A 86 10.12 12.37 -7.89
N ASP A 87 10.18 11.70 -9.03
CA ASP A 87 9.75 10.30 -9.15
C ASP A 87 10.58 9.37 -8.25
N ARG A 88 11.90 9.55 -8.24
CA ARG A 88 12.80 8.78 -7.35
C ARG A 88 12.50 9.05 -5.88
N ALA A 89 12.29 10.32 -5.51
CA ALA A 89 11.94 10.71 -4.15
C ALA A 89 10.59 10.10 -3.71
N LEU A 90 9.56 10.14 -4.57
CA LEU A 90 8.26 9.54 -4.29
C LEU A 90 8.36 8.01 -4.16
N LEU A 91 9.15 7.35 -5.01
CA LEU A 91 9.39 5.90 -4.90
C LEU A 91 10.15 5.56 -3.60
N ALA A 92 11.16 6.35 -3.23
CA ALA A 92 11.91 6.17 -1.99
C ALA A 92 11.02 6.31 -0.75
N LEU A 93 10.24 7.40 -0.68
CA LEU A 93 9.29 7.65 0.40
C LEU A 93 8.17 6.59 0.43
N GLY A 94 7.65 6.21 -0.74
CA GLY A 94 6.67 5.16 -0.88
C GLY A 94 7.20 3.80 -0.44
N GLY A 95 8.46 3.48 -0.78
CA GLY A 95 9.16 2.28 -0.31
C GLY A 95 9.31 2.26 1.21
N TYR A 96 9.78 3.34 1.80
CA TYR A 96 9.89 3.46 3.27
C TYR A 96 8.54 3.31 3.97
N ALA A 97 7.51 4.01 3.49
CA ALA A 97 6.16 3.92 4.02
C ALA A 97 5.55 2.51 3.86
N SER A 98 5.84 1.82 2.74
CA SER A 98 5.42 0.43 2.53
C SER A 98 6.12 -0.54 3.47
N GLY A 99 7.41 -0.33 3.74
CA GLY A 99 8.18 -1.11 4.70
C GLY A 99 7.63 -0.99 6.12
N THR A 100 7.33 0.23 6.56
CA THR A 100 6.79 0.47 7.92
C THR A 100 5.35 0.00 8.07
N SER A 101 4.45 0.34 7.14
CA SER A 101 2.99 0.24 7.39
C SER A 101 2.14 -0.27 6.23
N LEU A 102 2.71 -0.59 5.08
CA LEU A 102 2.00 -0.92 3.83
C LEU A 102 1.17 0.25 3.23
N ILE A 103 1.30 1.48 3.77
CA ILE A 103 0.54 2.68 3.34
C ILE A 103 1.26 3.43 2.19
N GLY A 104 2.40 2.96 1.70
CA GLY A 104 3.15 3.60 0.62
C GLY A 104 2.46 3.61 -0.76
N ALA A 105 1.35 2.88 -0.88
CA ALA A 105 0.64 2.66 -2.14
C ALA A 105 0.32 3.94 -2.94
N PRO A 106 -0.21 5.04 -2.37
CA PRO A 106 -0.56 6.21 -3.16
C PRO A 106 0.65 6.94 -3.77
N LEU A 107 1.79 7.01 -3.06
CA LEU A 107 3.01 7.63 -3.61
C LEU A 107 3.56 6.82 -4.78
N ILE A 108 3.59 5.51 -4.63
CA ILE A 108 4.04 4.60 -5.67
C ILE A 108 3.09 4.66 -6.87
N ALA A 109 1.78 4.58 -6.63
CA ALA A 109 0.76 4.64 -7.67
C ALA A 109 0.82 5.96 -8.45
N ALA A 110 1.08 7.09 -7.79
CA ALA A 110 1.22 8.38 -8.46
C ALA A 110 2.37 8.40 -9.47
N VAL A 111 3.46 7.70 -9.21
CA VAL A 111 4.59 7.55 -10.15
C VAL A 111 4.25 6.55 -11.26
N TYR A 112 3.68 5.41 -10.90
CA TYR A 112 3.31 4.35 -11.85
C TYR A 112 2.27 4.80 -12.86
N LEU A 113 1.27 5.60 -12.45
CA LEU A 113 0.26 6.20 -13.34
C LEU A 113 0.86 7.02 -14.49
N ARG A 114 2.09 7.50 -14.34
CA ARG A 114 2.76 8.31 -15.36
C ARG A 114 3.58 7.49 -16.34
N HIS A 115 4.06 6.33 -15.89
CA HIS A 115 5.05 5.54 -16.65
C HIS A 115 4.50 4.21 -17.17
N VAL A 116 3.42 3.71 -16.58
CA VAL A 116 2.80 2.43 -16.94
C VAL A 116 1.46 2.69 -17.61
N SER A 117 1.15 1.96 -18.68
CA SER A 117 -0.14 2.07 -19.37
C SER A 117 -1.30 1.74 -18.42
N ARG A 118 -2.46 2.37 -18.61
CA ARG A 118 -3.64 2.13 -17.78
C ARG A 118 -4.08 0.65 -17.74
N GLN A 119 -3.83 -0.08 -18.83
CA GLN A 119 -4.17 -1.51 -18.95
C GLN A 119 -3.28 -2.37 -18.06
N ASN A 120 -1.99 -2.01 -17.94
CA ASN A 120 -0.99 -2.79 -17.21
C ASN A 120 -0.81 -2.33 -15.75
N LEU A 121 -1.32 -1.15 -15.42
CA LEU A 121 -1.07 -0.49 -14.13
C LEU A 121 -1.49 -1.34 -12.93
N ARG A 122 -2.70 -1.89 -12.96
CA ARG A 122 -3.26 -2.65 -11.85
C ARG A 122 -2.44 -3.90 -11.58
N GLU A 123 -2.18 -4.70 -12.60
CA GLU A 123 -1.46 -5.95 -12.51
C GLU A 123 0.00 -5.71 -12.08
N THR A 124 0.63 -4.68 -12.62
CA THR A 124 2.00 -4.29 -12.25
C THR A 124 2.09 -3.86 -10.79
N LEU A 125 1.14 -3.07 -10.30
CA LEU A 125 1.09 -2.65 -8.89
C LEU A 125 0.83 -3.83 -7.95
N ILE A 126 -0.06 -4.77 -8.31
CA ILE A 126 -0.34 -5.94 -7.46
C ILE A 126 0.92 -6.80 -7.33
N VAL A 127 1.66 -7.04 -8.43
CA VAL A 127 2.92 -7.79 -8.39
C VAL A 127 3.97 -7.04 -7.56
N LEU A 128 4.09 -5.74 -7.73
CA LEU A 128 4.99 -4.92 -6.92
C LEU A 128 4.70 -5.07 -5.43
N TRP A 129 3.43 -4.93 -5.02
CA TRP A 129 3.05 -5.10 -3.62
C TRP A 129 3.30 -6.51 -3.13
N GLY A 130 3.06 -7.53 -3.94
CA GLY A 130 3.42 -8.90 -3.64
C GLY A 130 4.90 -9.02 -3.28
N ILE A 131 5.79 -8.45 -4.10
CA ILE A 131 7.24 -8.44 -3.85
C ILE A 131 7.57 -7.73 -2.53
N LEU A 132 7.04 -6.52 -2.30
CA LEU A 132 7.32 -5.75 -1.07
C LEU A 132 6.80 -6.47 0.18
N VAL A 133 5.64 -7.13 0.09
CA VAL A 133 5.08 -7.91 1.19
C VAL A 133 5.90 -9.17 1.46
N VAL A 134 6.40 -9.87 0.43
CA VAL A 134 7.30 -11.01 0.61
C VAL A 134 8.53 -10.59 1.39
N PHE A 135 9.18 -9.48 1.04
CA PHE A 135 10.32 -8.95 1.81
C PHE A 135 9.97 -8.69 3.27
N LYS A 136 8.82 -8.07 3.53
CA LYS A 136 8.34 -7.79 4.89
C LYS A 136 8.05 -9.08 5.66
N MET A 137 7.40 -10.04 5.05
CA MET A 137 7.10 -11.35 5.66
C MET A 137 8.37 -12.15 5.94
N SER A 138 9.35 -12.12 5.05
CA SER A 138 10.66 -12.75 5.28
C SER A 138 11.34 -12.17 6.52
N ALA A 139 11.27 -10.85 6.71
CA ALA A 139 11.80 -10.21 7.91
C ALA A 139 11.05 -10.63 9.19
N PHE A 140 9.73 -10.76 9.14
CA PHE A 140 8.93 -11.24 10.27
C PHE A 140 9.28 -12.68 10.65
N VAL A 141 9.42 -13.56 9.66
CA VAL A 141 9.84 -14.97 9.88
C VAL A 141 11.24 -15.00 10.51
N TYR A 142 12.18 -14.22 9.95
CA TYR A 142 13.55 -14.16 10.44
C TYR A 142 13.65 -13.66 11.89
N THR A 143 12.79 -12.73 12.27
CA THR A 143 12.76 -12.15 13.65
C THR A 143 11.87 -12.95 14.61
N GLY A 144 11.27 -14.07 14.17
CA GLY A 144 10.42 -14.92 15.02
C GLY A 144 9.08 -14.27 15.40
N ILE A 145 8.59 -13.30 14.63
CA ILE A 145 7.27 -12.71 14.86
C ILE A 145 6.20 -13.71 14.47
N ASP A 146 5.26 -13.95 15.41
CA ASP A 146 4.13 -14.84 15.16
C ASP A 146 3.27 -14.32 14.00
N LEU A 147 3.10 -15.15 12.97
CA LEU A 147 2.30 -14.82 11.78
C LEU A 147 0.79 -14.89 12.04
N GLN A 148 0.36 -15.28 13.24
CA GLN A 148 -1.03 -15.37 13.64
C GLN A 148 -1.90 -16.16 12.63
N LEU A 149 -1.38 -17.27 12.11
CA LEU A 149 -2.01 -18.06 11.05
C LEU A 149 -3.43 -18.52 11.41
N LEU A 150 -3.67 -18.81 12.68
CA LEU A 150 -5.01 -19.21 13.16
C LEU A 150 -6.04 -18.06 12.98
N HIS A 151 -5.64 -16.82 13.27
CA HIS A 151 -6.49 -15.66 13.06
C HIS A 151 -6.74 -15.37 11.58
N GLN A 152 -5.79 -15.75 10.70
CA GLN A 152 -5.95 -15.66 9.25
C GLN A 152 -7.14 -16.47 8.77
N VAL A 153 -7.29 -17.71 9.26
CA VAL A 153 -8.39 -18.60 8.88
C VAL A 153 -9.75 -18.01 9.24
N TRP A 154 -9.87 -17.42 10.43
CA TRP A 154 -11.11 -16.79 10.87
C TRP A 154 -11.48 -15.54 10.08
N LEU A 155 -10.49 -14.80 9.60
CA LEU A 155 -10.71 -13.59 8.80
C LEU A 155 -10.92 -13.86 7.31
N LEU A 156 -10.60 -15.06 6.84
CA LEU A 156 -10.67 -15.42 5.43
C LEU A 156 -12.08 -15.22 4.82
N PRO A 157 -13.20 -15.59 5.47
CA PRO A 157 -14.52 -15.33 4.92
C PRO A 157 -14.80 -13.83 4.73
N CYS A 158 -14.43 -13.00 5.71
CA CYS A 158 -14.59 -11.55 5.61
C CYS A 158 -13.73 -10.97 4.48
N ALA A 159 -12.51 -11.46 4.33
CA ALA A 159 -11.61 -11.04 3.27
C ALA A 159 -12.12 -11.44 1.88
N VAL A 160 -12.70 -12.62 1.71
CA VAL A 160 -13.33 -13.07 0.45
C VAL A 160 -14.50 -12.17 0.10
N ILE A 161 -15.39 -11.89 1.05
CA ILE A 161 -16.53 -10.97 0.83
C ILE A 161 -16.02 -9.58 0.42
N GLY A 162 -15.05 -9.05 1.17
CA GLY A 162 -14.43 -7.76 0.87
C GLY A 162 -13.77 -7.72 -0.51
N HIS A 163 -13.10 -8.80 -0.93
CA HIS A 163 -12.48 -8.92 -2.24
C HIS A 163 -13.52 -8.89 -3.37
N VAL A 164 -14.59 -9.68 -3.26
CA VAL A 164 -15.68 -9.72 -4.25
C VAL A 164 -16.38 -8.36 -4.35
N MET A 165 -16.66 -7.73 -3.22
CA MET A 165 -17.23 -6.37 -3.19
C MET A 165 -16.28 -5.35 -3.82
N GLY A 166 -14.99 -5.44 -3.50
CA GLY A 166 -13.95 -4.56 -4.07
C GLY A 166 -13.86 -4.67 -5.59
N LEU A 167 -13.94 -5.87 -6.14
CA LEU A 167 -13.97 -6.07 -7.60
C LEU A 167 -15.19 -5.41 -8.26
N LYS A 168 -16.37 -5.54 -7.67
CA LYS A 168 -17.60 -4.90 -8.17
C LYS A 168 -17.52 -3.37 -8.11
N VAL A 169 -16.99 -2.84 -7.00
CA VAL A 169 -16.78 -1.39 -6.85
C VAL A 169 -15.75 -0.89 -7.86
N HIS A 170 -14.65 -1.61 -8.04
CA HIS A 170 -13.62 -1.26 -9.02
C HIS A 170 -14.19 -1.16 -10.44
N GLN A 171 -15.01 -2.14 -10.87
CA GLN A 171 -15.67 -2.10 -12.18
C GLN A 171 -16.56 -0.85 -12.36
N LYS A 172 -17.33 -0.48 -11.32
CA LYS A 172 -18.15 0.74 -11.34
C LYS A 172 -17.31 2.02 -11.40
N LEU A 173 -16.15 2.02 -10.74
CA LEU A 173 -15.25 3.17 -10.72
C LEU A 173 -14.55 3.40 -12.05
N LEU A 174 -14.24 2.35 -12.79
CA LEU A 174 -13.66 2.48 -14.15
C LEU A 174 -14.60 3.21 -15.12
N THR A 175 -15.91 3.18 -14.87
CA THR A 175 -16.93 3.86 -15.67
C THR A 175 -17.33 5.24 -15.14
N SER A 176 -16.87 5.62 -13.96
CA SER A 176 -17.20 6.91 -13.31
C SER A 176 -16.18 8.00 -13.67
N THR A 177 -16.69 9.11 -14.19
CA THR A 177 -15.92 10.29 -14.60
C THR A 177 -15.96 11.40 -13.53
N GLY A 178 -15.48 11.15 -12.30
CA GLY A 178 -15.54 12.20 -11.30
C GLY A 178 -14.58 12.04 -10.11
N ASN A 179 -14.17 13.19 -9.55
CA ASN A 179 -13.33 13.26 -8.35
C ASN A 179 -14.06 12.93 -7.05
N LEU A 180 -15.37 12.63 -7.12
CA LEU A 180 -16.21 12.35 -5.94
C LEU A 180 -15.68 11.17 -5.12
N PHE A 181 -15.28 10.10 -5.83
CA PHE A 181 -14.72 8.91 -5.17
C PHE A 181 -13.44 9.22 -4.41
N MET A 182 -12.52 9.96 -5.02
CA MET A 182 -11.26 10.34 -4.36
C MET A 182 -11.52 11.19 -3.12
N ARG A 183 -12.47 12.13 -3.20
CA ARG A 183 -12.86 12.96 -2.06
C ARG A 183 -13.51 12.16 -0.93
N LEU A 184 -14.39 11.22 -1.25
CA LEU A 184 -15.00 10.32 -0.26
C LEU A 184 -13.96 9.44 0.42
N LEU A 185 -13.05 8.88 -0.37
CA LEU A 185 -11.95 8.05 0.15
C LEU A 185 -11.00 8.89 1.03
N GLY A 186 -10.66 10.09 0.61
CA GLY A 186 -9.84 11.03 1.39
C GLY A 186 -10.52 11.44 2.69
N SER A 187 -11.83 11.74 2.66
CA SER A 187 -12.59 12.09 3.86
C SER A 187 -12.68 10.92 4.84
N GLY A 188 -12.95 9.71 4.36
CA GLY A 188 -12.94 8.50 5.18
C GLY A 188 -11.58 8.23 5.81
N LEU A 189 -10.51 8.37 5.04
CA LEU A 189 -9.14 8.20 5.53
C LEU A 189 -8.79 9.26 6.59
N LEU A 190 -9.23 10.50 6.40
CA LEU A 190 -9.02 11.58 7.37
C LEU A 190 -9.71 11.29 8.70
N VAL A 191 -10.98 10.87 8.65
CA VAL A 191 -11.75 10.50 9.87
C VAL A 191 -11.05 9.36 10.62
N VAL A 192 -10.67 8.28 9.93
CA VAL A 192 -9.95 7.15 10.55
C VAL A 192 -8.62 7.59 11.15
N THR A 193 -7.90 8.47 10.45
CA THR A 193 -6.63 9.02 10.94
C THR A 193 -6.82 9.85 12.21
N LEU A 194 -7.80 10.75 12.22
CA LEU A 194 -8.10 11.60 13.39
C LEU A 194 -8.54 10.77 14.60
N VAL A 195 -9.43 9.80 14.40
CA VAL A 195 -9.84 8.86 15.45
C VAL A 195 -8.64 8.06 15.96
N GLY A 196 -7.78 7.58 15.04
CA GLY A 196 -6.58 6.85 15.42
C GLY A 196 -5.58 7.70 16.21
N VAL A 197 -5.38 8.96 15.86
CA VAL A 197 -4.55 9.90 16.63
C VAL A 197 -5.14 10.13 18.02
N TRP A 198 -6.45 10.36 18.09
CA TRP A 198 -7.11 10.59 19.37
C TRP A 198 -6.96 9.38 20.32
N LEU A 199 -7.20 8.17 19.83
CA LEU A 199 -7.12 6.95 20.64
C LEU A 199 -5.69 6.54 21.05
N ASN A 200 -4.65 7.02 20.36
CA ASN A 200 -3.27 6.61 20.65
C ASN A 200 -2.41 7.69 21.33
N PHE A 201 -2.80 8.97 21.26
CA PHE A 201 -2.00 10.08 21.75
C PHE A 201 -2.74 11.02 22.73
N LEU A 202 -4.06 10.93 22.82
CA LEU A 202 -4.90 11.68 23.77
C LEU A 202 -5.63 10.75 24.71
#